data_9f722c0e9a16b571d210f4de13f7ffc6
#
_entry.id   9f722c0e9a16b571d210f4de13f7ffc6
#
_cell.length_a   1.000
_cell.length_b   1.000
_cell.length_c   1.000
_cell.angle_alpha   90.00
_cell.angle_beta   90.00
_cell.angle_gamma   90.00
#
_symmetry.space_group_name_H-M   'P 1'
#
loop_
_entity.id
_entity.type
_entity.pdbx_description
1 polymer ?
#
loop_
_entity_poly.entity_id
_entity_poly.type
_entity_poly.pdbx_seq_one_letter_code
_entity_poly.pdbx_strand_id
1 'polypeptide(L)'
;MRIRIFLRMRLLRKTRLSLRRLTAPAFCAFLTGVAANAEKDPAPETLTWDGGIAAIMKRHCIDCHRPGQAAPFSLLRHSDAAQRAEFLVEAVESGHMPPWLPDAGDHAFAGERRLSAEELERLRAWAEAGAPAGDKGGVAIPAPEEVSGWVLGEPDIVLEMEEAFEIPAVNRDIYRAFVLPFDAEKLPRNLVATARIPGSDFVGVAAAEVRPGNRETVHHALVFVDSTGKARRLARADPDYGYERFGDPGFEPSGFLGAYTPGSTPKRWPPGVADTLDLKGDIVIHIHYSPTGKPETDRTSVGIHLSREPVRRVTAPVRLGTFDIEIPPGAARHRVTDRYRLPADVFVLAATPHMHYLGRSVRVRAIPRDGGEATRLLEIRRWNFNWQDRWHYEEPVFLPAGTVIEAEWIFDNSAENPANPHDPPRHVTFGPDSSNEMAEVHLDCIPLDLGDYGTLTEAMEEAMRAAVRRLTPAQRKRYGFD
;
A
#
# COMPACT_ATOMS: atom_id res chain seq x y z
N MET A 1 -7.17 -29.33 38.89
CA MET A 1 -5.92 -29.18 39.63
C MET A 1 -5.54 -27.70 39.56
N ARG A 2 -5.74 -26.95 40.63
CA ARG A 2 -5.57 -25.47 40.65
C ARG A 2 -4.11 -25.18 40.99
N ILE A 3 -3.43 -24.40 40.15
CA ILE A 3 -2.12 -23.83 40.47
C ILE A 3 -2.32 -22.30 40.68
N ARG A 4 -2.13 -21.89 41.95
CA ARG A 4 -2.05 -20.48 42.36
C ARG A 4 -0.59 -20.04 42.20
N ILE A 5 -0.34 -18.93 41.49
CA ILE A 5 0.96 -18.24 41.52
C ILE A 5 0.79 -16.93 42.29
N PHE A 6 1.60 -16.80 43.35
CA PHE A 6 1.66 -15.65 44.27
C PHE A 6 2.42 -14.48 43.66
N LEU A 7 1.82 -13.32 43.65
CA LEU A 7 2.49 -12.04 43.39
C LEU A 7 3.15 -11.56 44.69
N ARG A 8 4.46 -11.35 44.70
CA ARG A 8 5.18 -10.63 45.75
C ARG A 8 5.47 -9.20 45.34
N MET A 9 4.73 -8.25 45.92
CA MET A 9 5.10 -6.83 45.90
C MET A 9 6.29 -6.60 46.83
N ARG A 10 7.34 -5.92 46.34
CA ARG A 10 8.39 -5.33 47.18
C ARG A 10 8.21 -3.81 47.24
N LEU A 11 7.86 -3.31 48.41
CA LEU A 11 7.95 -1.89 48.76
C LEU A 11 9.43 -1.46 48.77
N LEU A 12 9.77 -0.39 48.06
CA LEU A 12 11.01 0.33 48.26
C LEU A 12 10.76 1.62 49.07
N ARG A 13 11.42 1.67 50.23
CA ARG A 13 11.40 2.77 51.22
C ARG A 13 12.13 4.01 50.64
N LYS A 14 11.52 5.17 50.85
CA LYS A 14 12.13 6.49 50.67
C LYS A 14 13.16 6.73 51.80
N THR A 15 14.42 7.00 51.46
CA THR A 15 15.42 7.58 52.35
C THR A 15 15.66 9.03 51.97
N ARG A 16 15.40 9.92 52.95
CA ARG A 16 15.76 11.34 52.93
C ARG A 16 17.26 11.46 53.22
N LEU A 17 18.02 12.17 52.43
CA LEU A 17 19.35 12.66 52.77
C LEU A 17 19.33 14.15 53.01
N SER A 18 19.87 14.53 54.18
CA SER A 18 19.98 15.89 54.71
C SER A 18 21.15 16.66 54.06
N LEU A 19 20.89 17.95 53.79
CA LEU A 19 21.94 18.91 53.46
C LEU A 19 22.90 19.13 54.66
N ARG A 20 24.20 18.96 54.43
CA ARG A 20 25.23 19.59 55.25
C ARG A 20 26.00 20.60 54.42
N ARG A 21 26.01 21.85 54.90
CA ARG A 21 26.85 22.94 54.45
C ARG A 21 28.30 22.65 54.84
N LEU A 22 29.21 22.78 53.91
CA LEU A 22 30.65 22.88 54.19
C LEU A 22 31.24 24.14 53.52
N THR A 23 31.93 24.88 54.35
CA THR A 23 32.58 26.16 54.15
C THR A 23 33.82 26.00 53.28
N ALA A 24 34.05 27.00 52.41
CA ALA A 24 35.27 27.13 51.56
C ALA A 24 36.51 27.55 52.36
N PRO A 25 37.69 27.16 51.93
CA PRO A 25 38.85 28.01 52.08
C PRO A 25 39.36 28.57 50.71
N ALA A 26 39.67 29.84 50.77
CA ALA A 26 40.32 30.57 49.70
C ALA A 26 41.73 29.99 49.38
N PHE A 27 42.00 29.81 48.10
CA PHE A 27 43.37 29.56 47.62
C PHE A 27 43.72 30.53 46.49
N CYS A 28 44.87 31.20 46.68
CA CYS A 28 45.42 32.23 45.84
C CYS A 28 45.75 31.74 44.43
N ALA A 29 45.52 32.64 43.49
CA ALA A 29 45.85 32.51 42.08
C ALA A 29 47.35 32.41 41.80
N PHE A 30 47.75 31.49 40.93
CA PHE A 30 48.93 31.61 40.09
C PHE A 30 48.45 31.66 38.63
N LEU A 31 48.55 32.81 38.02
CA LEU A 31 48.36 33.03 36.57
C LEU A 31 49.59 32.47 35.84
N THR A 32 49.50 31.28 35.31
CA THR A 32 50.34 30.84 34.19
C THR A 32 49.47 30.88 32.93
N GLY A 33 49.82 31.80 32.02
CA GLY A 33 49.16 31.92 30.73
C GLY A 33 49.39 30.66 29.88
N VAL A 34 48.38 29.82 29.78
CA VAL A 34 48.27 28.80 28.72
C VAL A 34 47.58 29.49 27.56
N ALA A 35 48.34 29.74 26.48
CA ALA A 35 47.76 30.13 25.21
C ALA A 35 46.80 29.00 24.81
N ALA A 36 45.51 29.28 24.89
CA ALA A 36 44.48 28.43 24.33
C ALA A 36 44.65 28.48 22.80
N ASN A 37 45.25 27.43 22.27
CA ASN A 37 45.02 27.09 20.86
C ASN A 37 43.50 26.88 20.74
N ALA A 38 42.82 27.83 20.16
CA ALA A 38 41.49 27.62 19.67
C ALA A 38 41.59 26.53 18.58
N GLU A 39 41.32 25.28 18.96
CA GLU A 39 40.98 24.27 17.98
C GLU A 39 39.87 24.86 17.16
N LYS A 40 40.16 25.14 15.88
CA LYS A 40 39.17 25.51 14.91
C LYS A 40 38.15 24.38 14.92
N ASP A 41 36.90 24.69 15.29
CA ASP A 41 35.79 23.76 15.05
C ASP A 41 35.96 23.19 13.63
N PRO A 42 35.91 21.86 13.45
CA PRO A 42 36.00 21.29 12.12
C PRO A 42 34.96 21.99 11.28
N ALA A 43 35.36 22.53 10.12
CA ALA A 43 34.43 23.13 9.18
C ALA A 43 33.27 22.11 8.96
N PRO A 44 32.01 22.56 8.92
CA PRO A 44 30.88 21.66 8.75
C PRO A 44 31.21 20.75 7.55
N GLU A 45 31.14 19.44 7.77
CA GLU A 45 31.48 18.44 6.77
C GLU A 45 30.59 18.72 5.56
N THR A 46 31.20 19.14 4.44
CA THR A 46 30.46 19.53 3.24
C THR A 46 29.73 18.31 2.76
N LEU A 47 28.38 18.32 2.87
CA LEU A 47 27.55 17.24 2.40
C LEU A 47 27.76 17.08 0.89
N THR A 48 28.16 15.89 0.47
CA THR A 48 28.44 15.57 -0.93
C THR A 48 27.68 14.34 -1.36
N TRP A 49 27.57 14.12 -2.66
CA TRP A 49 27.00 12.89 -3.19
C TRP A 49 27.68 11.65 -2.61
N ASP A 50 29.00 11.59 -2.71
CA ASP A 50 29.80 10.48 -2.18
C ASP A 50 29.81 10.42 -0.64
N GLY A 51 29.55 11.56 0.04
CA GLY A 51 29.48 11.71 1.48
C GLY A 51 28.11 11.40 2.09
N GLY A 52 27.22 10.75 1.36
CA GLY A 52 25.98 10.21 1.93
C GLY A 52 24.69 10.50 1.15
N ILE A 53 24.67 11.47 0.21
CA ILE A 53 23.46 11.72 -0.60
C ILE A 53 23.16 10.53 -1.50
N ALA A 54 24.17 9.88 -2.09
CA ALA A 54 23.98 8.64 -2.86
C ALA A 54 23.30 7.52 -2.02
N ALA A 55 23.58 7.45 -0.72
CA ALA A 55 22.93 6.48 0.16
C ALA A 55 21.46 6.80 0.42
N ILE A 56 21.10 8.09 0.54
CA ILE A 56 19.71 8.55 0.61
C ILE A 56 18.97 8.20 -0.68
N MET A 57 19.54 8.55 -1.84
CA MET A 57 18.95 8.21 -3.15
C MET A 57 18.76 6.70 -3.31
N LYS A 58 19.76 5.90 -2.92
CA LYS A 58 19.70 4.44 -2.97
C LYS A 58 18.58 3.87 -2.12
N ARG A 59 18.32 4.44 -0.96
CA ARG A 59 17.30 3.94 -0.03
C ARG A 59 15.89 4.33 -0.43
N HIS A 60 15.70 5.54 -0.96
CA HIS A 60 14.37 6.13 -1.09
C HIS A 60 13.92 6.39 -2.52
N CYS A 61 14.82 6.42 -3.52
CA CYS A 61 14.51 6.94 -4.84
C CYS A 61 14.72 5.96 -5.99
N ILE A 62 15.84 5.21 -6.00
CA ILE A 62 16.28 4.47 -7.20
C ILE A 62 15.43 3.25 -7.54
N ASP A 63 14.60 2.75 -6.64
CA ASP A 63 13.70 1.64 -6.96
C ASP A 63 12.73 2.01 -8.11
N CYS A 64 12.33 3.28 -8.14
CA CYS A 64 11.50 3.83 -9.21
C CYS A 64 12.31 4.68 -10.20
N HIS A 65 13.30 5.46 -9.73
CA HIS A 65 14.09 6.40 -10.54
C HIS A 65 15.33 5.74 -11.16
N ARG A 66 15.11 4.76 -12.04
CA ARG A 66 16.12 4.07 -12.86
C ARG A 66 15.54 3.61 -14.19
N PRO A 67 16.37 3.33 -15.21
CA PRO A 67 15.86 2.89 -16.51
C PRO A 67 14.93 1.67 -16.41
N GLY A 68 13.82 1.69 -17.15
CA GLY A 68 12.82 0.62 -17.19
C GLY A 68 11.84 0.58 -16.00
N GLN A 69 11.90 1.56 -15.09
CA GLN A 69 10.96 1.69 -13.99
C GLN A 69 9.96 2.86 -14.18
N ALA A 70 9.01 3.02 -13.26
CA ALA A 70 7.87 3.92 -13.40
C ALA A 70 8.24 5.42 -13.46
N ALA A 71 9.38 5.83 -12.91
CA ALA A 71 9.73 7.25 -12.87
C ALA A 71 10.29 7.75 -14.22
N PRO A 72 9.99 9.00 -14.61
CA PRO A 72 10.34 9.53 -15.93
C PRO A 72 11.83 9.87 -16.12
N PHE A 73 12.64 9.78 -15.06
CA PHE A 73 14.08 10.04 -15.09
C PHE A 73 14.84 9.19 -14.09
N SER A 74 16.12 8.96 -14.36
CA SER A 74 17.02 8.21 -13.47
C SER A 74 17.62 9.12 -12.39
N LEU A 75 17.96 8.53 -11.23
CA LEU A 75 18.74 9.15 -10.15
C LEU A 75 19.97 8.29 -9.78
N LEU A 76 20.39 7.40 -10.67
CA LEU A 76 21.56 6.55 -10.44
C LEU A 76 22.90 7.31 -10.48
N ARG A 77 22.96 8.46 -11.13
CA ARG A 77 24.18 9.25 -11.31
C ARG A 77 24.08 10.57 -10.57
N HIS A 78 25.21 11.03 -10.03
CA HIS A 78 25.32 12.36 -9.47
C HIS A 78 24.79 13.46 -10.39
N SER A 79 25.19 13.43 -11.68
CA SER A 79 24.73 14.44 -12.67
C SER A 79 23.22 14.50 -12.81
N ASP A 80 22.55 13.37 -12.72
CA ASP A 80 21.09 13.30 -12.89
C ASP A 80 20.37 13.91 -11.68
N ALA A 81 20.90 13.70 -10.49
CA ALA A 81 20.39 14.26 -9.24
C ALA A 81 20.75 15.75 -9.08
N ALA A 82 21.99 16.13 -9.39
CA ALA A 82 22.48 17.50 -9.23
C ALA A 82 21.72 18.50 -10.10
N GLN A 83 21.38 18.13 -11.35
CA GLN A 83 20.55 18.96 -12.23
C GLN A 83 19.13 19.22 -11.69
N ARG A 84 18.69 18.44 -10.71
CA ARG A 84 17.33 18.45 -10.14
C ARG A 84 17.32 18.71 -8.64
N ALA A 85 18.45 19.14 -8.06
CA ALA A 85 18.62 19.17 -6.61
C ALA A 85 17.52 19.97 -5.90
N GLU A 86 17.22 21.18 -6.36
CA GLU A 86 16.14 22.02 -5.82
C GLU A 86 14.78 21.37 -5.99
N PHE A 87 14.47 20.82 -7.18
CA PHE A 87 13.23 20.12 -7.46
C PHE A 87 13.05 18.87 -6.57
N LEU A 88 14.14 18.12 -6.29
CA LEU A 88 14.10 16.96 -5.41
C LEU A 88 13.74 17.37 -3.97
N VAL A 89 14.30 18.48 -3.48
CA VAL A 89 13.97 19.04 -2.16
C VAL A 89 12.50 19.41 -2.11
N GLU A 90 12.01 20.20 -3.08
CA GLU A 90 10.61 20.62 -3.16
C GLU A 90 9.65 19.42 -3.22
N ALA A 91 9.97 18.41 -4.03
CA ALA A 91 9.15 17.21 -4.16
C ALA A 91 9.06 16.40 -2.85
N VAL A 92 10.15 16.37 -2.06
CA VAL A 92 10.16 15.68 -0.76
C VAL A 92 9.43 16.52 0.32
N GLU A 93 9.66 17.82 0.38
CA GLU A 93 9.01 18.73 1.34
C GLU A 93 7.49 18.80 1.15
N SER A 94 7.06 18.86 -0.11
CA SER A 94 5.63 18.82 -0.43
C SER A 94 4.99 17.47 -0.12
N GLY A 95 5.79 16.40 0.08
CA GLY A 95 5.34 15.03 0.27
C GLY A 95 4.85 14.38 -1.03
N HIS A 96 5.22 14.96 -2.19
CA HIS A 96 4.98 14.34 -3.48
C HIS A 96 5.88 13.12 -3.69
N MET A 97 7.12 13.17 -3.17
CA MET A 97 8.10 12.08 -3.21
C MET A 97 8.75 11.85 -1.84
N PRO A 98 9.17 10.63 -1.53
CA PRO A 98 8.77 9.38 -2.20
C PRO A 98 7.26 9.09 -1.99
N PRO A 99 6.64 8.25 -2.86
CA PRO A 99 5.20 7.93 -2.74
C PRO A 99 4.95 7.09 -1.48
N TRP A 100 4.57 7.76 -0.41
CA TRP A 100 4.27 7.17 0.89
C TRP A 100 3.19 7.96 1.59
N LEU A 101 1.97 7.42 1.68
CA LEU A 101 0.83 8.14 2.23
C LEU A 101 0.59 7.94 3.73
N PRO A 102 0.77 6.73 4.33
CA PRO A 102 0.43 6.53 5.74
C PRO A 102 1.22 7.46 6.65
N ASP A 103 0.53 8.15 7.54
CA ASP A 103 1.18 8.89 8.62
C ASP A 103 1.73 7.93 9.68
N ALA A 104 2.71 8.38 10.47
CA ALA A 104 3.19 7.62 11.62
C ALA A 104 2.02 7.37 12.59
N GLY A 105 1.85 6.13 13.00
CA GLY A 105 0.71 5.66 13.79
C GLY A 105 1.13 4.76 14.95
N ASP A 106 0.16 3.96 15.42
CA ASP A 106 0.37 3.02 16.52
C ASP A 106 1.10 1.76 16.03
N HIS A 107 1.13 1.54 14.71
CA HIS A 107 1.78 0.41 14.05
C HIS A 107 2.69 0.89 12.92
N ALA A 108 3.84 0.27 12.77
CA ALA A 108 4.76 0.52 11.67
C ALA A 108 4.38 -0.27 10.42
N PHE A 109 4.60 0.33 9.25
CA PHE A 109 4.41 -0.32 7.96
C PHE A 109 5.75 -0.73 7.36
N ALA A 110 5.83 -1.94 6.85
CA ALA A 110 7.03 -2.49 6.26
C ALA A 110 7.42 -1.76 4.97
N GLY A 111 8.71 -1.42 4.87
CA GLY A 111 9.26 -0.74 3.70
C GLY A 111 8.91 0.74 3.64
N GLU A 112 8.83 1.42 4.77
CA GLU A 112 8.62 2.86 4.83
C GLU A 112 9.66 3.61 3.98
N ARG A 113 9.15 4.49 3.10
CA ARG A 113 9.97 5.23 2.12
C ARG A 113 10.18 6.69 2.50
N ARG A 114 9.52 7.20 3.53
CA ARG A 114 9.74 8.60 3.95
C ARG A 114 11.19 8.83 4.35
N LEU A 115 11.71 9.97 3.96
CA LEU A 115 12.96 10.44 4.49
C LEU A 115 12.76 10.84 5.97
N SER A 116 13.74 10.56 6.80
CA SER A 116 13.81 11.15 8.14
C SER A 116 14.01 12.66 8.04
N ALA A 117 13.70 13.40 9.12
CA ALA A 117 13.95 14.83 9.17
C ALA A 117 15.44 15.17 8.93
N GLU A 118 16.34 14.32 9.43
CA GLU A 118 17.79 14.47 9.22
C GLU A 118 18.16 14.24 7.74
N GLU A 119 17.62 13.21 7.09
CA GLU A 119 17.88 12.93 5.66
C GLU A 119 17.37 14.06 4.77
N LEU A 120 16.18 14.63 5.07
CA LEU A 120 15.64 15.78 4.36
C LEU A 120 16.53 17.01 4.53
N GLU A 121 17.00 17.29 5.76
CA GLU A 121 17.90 18.41 6.03
C GLU A 121 19.23 18.25 5.30
N ARG A 122 19.78 17.03 5.26
CA ARG A 122 20.98 16.72 4.50
C ARG A 122 20.78 16.91 3.00
N LEU A 123 19.64 16.52 2.46
CA LEU A 123 19.29 16.70 1.04
C LEU A 123 19.20 18.20 0.71
N ARG A 124 18.55 19.00 1.59
CA ARG A 124 18.43 20.46 1.45
C ARG A 124 19.81 21.13 1.45
N ALA A 125 20.60 20.87 2.48
CA ALA A 125 21.95 21.44 2.61
C ALA A 125 22.87 21.08 1.44
N TRP A 126 22.74 19.85 0.89
CA TRP A 126 23.46 19.46 -0.32
C TRP A 126 23.01 20.26 -1.55
N ALA A 127 21.71 20.47 -1.74
CA ALA A 127 21.18 21.27 -2.85
C ALA A 127 21.63 22.74 -2.74
N GLU A 128 21.53 23.35 -1.55
CA GLU A 128 21.98 24.72 -1.26
C GLU A 128 23.49 24.92 -1.48
N ALA A 129 24.29 23.89 -1.23
CA ALA A 129 25.74 23.90 -1.49
C ALA A 129 26.12 23.75 -2.98
N GLY A 130 25.12 23.72 -3.89
CA GLY A 130 25.33 23.53 -5.33
C GLY A 130 25.53 22.07 -5.72
N ALA A 131 25.02 21.16 -4.93
CA ALA A 131 24.98 19.73 -5.18
C ALA A 131 26.36 19.08 -5.48
N PRO A 132 27.37 19.23 -4.61
CA PRO A 132 28.74 18.77 -4.89
C PRO A 132 28.85 17.25 -4.99
N ALA A 133 29.72 16.77 -5.90
CA ALA A 133 29.94 15.34 -6.15
C ALA A 133 30.71 14.66 -5.00
N GLY A 134 31.71 15.31 -4.46
CA GLY A 134 32.64 14.75 -3.47
C GLY A 134 33.95 14.24 -4.05
N ASP A 135 34.80 13.71 -3.20
CA ASP A 135 36.21 13.38 -3.54
C ASP A 135 36.33 12.21 -4.53
N LYS A 136 35.32 11.34 -4.61
CA LYS A 136 35.30 10.21 -5.56
C LYS A 136 34.70 10.58 -6.92
N GLY A 137 34.36 11.87 -7.15
CA GLY A 137 33.82 12.37 -8.42
C GLY A 137 32.38 11.98 -8.71
N GLY A 138 31.61 11.66 -7.69
CA GLY A 138 30.19 11.34 -7.86
C GLY A 138 29.96 9.92 -8.42
N VAL A 139 30.46 8.91 -7.73
CA VAL A 139 30.32 7.50 -8.12
C VAL A 139 28.85 7.16 -8.33
N ALA A 140 28.54 6.55 -9.46
CA ALA A 140 27.17 6.12 -9.77
C ALA A 140 26.70 5.03 -8.79
N ILE A 141 25.41 5.10 -8.42
CA ILE A 141 24.76 4.06 -7.62
C ILE A 141 24.59 2.84 -8.53
N PRO A 142 25.06 1.64 -8.14
CA PRO A 142 24.76 0.43 -8.88
C PRO A 142 23.24 0.23 -8.98
N ALA A 143 22.72 0.01 -10.20
CA ALA A 143 21.33 -0.40 -10.34
C ALA A 143 21.13 -1.74 -9.62
N PRO A 144 20.00 -1.93 -8.92
CA PRO A 144 19.65 -3.24 -8.39
C PRO A 144 19.67 -4.29 -9.51
N GLU A 145 20.25 -5.46 -9.25
CA GLU A 145 20.20 -6.57 -10.19
C GLU A 145 18.76 -7.04 -10.34
N GLU A 146 18.23 -6.93 -11.54
CA GLU A 146 16.96 -7.57 -11.90
C GLU A 146 17.25 -9.03 -12.28
N VAL A 147 17.12 -9.92 -11.32
CA VAL A 147 17.13 -11.35 -11.60
C VAL A 147 15.82 -11.68 -12.33
N SER A 148 15.89 -12.09 -13.58
CA SER A 148 14.73 -12.46 -14.44
C SER A 148 13.66 -11.38 -14.70
N GLY A 149 13.85 -10.14 -14.27
CA GLY A 149 12.87 -9.06 -14.37
C GLY A 149 11.66 -9.19 -13.43
N TRP A 150 11.62 -10.18 -12.53
CA TRP A 150 10.66 -10.35 -11.44
C TRP A 150 11.28 -9.91 -10.12
N VAL A 151 10.62 -9.00 -9.41
CA VAL A 151 11.12 -8.44 -8.12
C VAL A 151 11.25 -9.53 -7.06
N LEU A 152 10.30 -10.47 -7.05
CA LEU A 152 10.28 -11.58 -6.09
C LEU A 152 11.08 -12.82 -6.55
N GLY A 153 11.85 -12.71 -7.65
CA GLY A 153 12.53 -13.83 -8.28
C GLY A 153 11.61 -14.62 -9.20
N GLU A 154 12.09 -15.74 -9.76
CA GLU A 154 11.34 -16.55 -10.73
C GLU A 154 10.03 -17.07 -10.16
N PRO A 155 8.85 -16.76 -10.76
CA PRO A 155 7.57 -17.29 -10.33
C PRO A 155 7.41 -18.78 -10.68
N ASP A 156 6.52 -19.46 -9.97
CA ASP A 156 6.13 -20.84 -10.28
C ASP A 156 5.19 -20.92 -11.49
N ILE A 157 4.43 -19.84 -11.69
CA ILE A 157 3.46 -19.69 -12.78
C ILE A 157 3.66 -18.30 -13.37
N VAL A 158 3.86 -18.23 -14.68
CA VAL A 158 3.82 -16.97 -15.43
C VAL A 158 2.63 -17.01 -16.37
N LEU A 159 1.72 -16.09 -16.21
CA LEU A 159 0.55 -15.90 -17.07
C LEU A 159 0.68 -14.57 -17.80
N GLU A 160 0.34 -14.56 -19.06
CA GLU A 160 0.38 -13.37 -19.91
C GLU A 160 -0.93 -13.24 -20.68
N MET A 161 -1.36 -12.03 -20.95
CA MET A 161 -2.47 -11.78 -21.87
C MET A 161 -2.18 -12.45 -23.21
N GLU A 162 -3.17 -13.18 -23.77
CA GLU A 162 -2.99 -13.93 -25.02
C GLU A 162 -2.66 -13.00 -26.18
N GLU A 163 -3.31 -11.82 -26.20
CA GLU A 163 -3.12 -10.80 -27.21
C GLU A 163 -2.74 -9.46 -26.57
N ALA A 164 -2.10 -8.57 -27.32
CA ALA A 164 -1.92 -7.21 -26.90
C ALA A 164 -3.27 -6.47 -27.00
N PHE A 165 -3.65 -5.76 -25.96
CA PHE A 165 -4.82 -4.90 -25.99
C PHE A 165 -4.46 -3.55 -26.63
N GLU A 166 -5.22 -3.15 -27.65
CA GLU A 166 -5.08 -1.87 -28.32
C GLU A 166 -5.73 -0.77 -27.49
N ILE A 167 -4.95 0.13 -26.94
CA ILE A 167 -5.41 1.26 -26.13
C ILE A 167 -5.68 2.43 -27.06
N PRO A 168 -6.95 2.85 -27.26
CA PRO A 168 -7.27 3.93 -28.19
C PRO A 168 -6.80 5.30 -27.68
N ALA A 169 -6.58 6.24 -28.61
CA ALA A 169 -6.25 7.63 -28.34
C ALA A 169 -7.48 8.41 -27.83
N VAL A 170 -7.93 8.12 -26.62
CA VAL A 170 -9.07 8.78 -25.99
C VAL A 170 -8.65 9.54 -24.75
N ASN A 171 -9.48 10.48 -24.29
CA ASN A 171 -9.28 11.22 -23.05
C ASN A 171 -10.31 10.78 -21.99
N ARG A 172 -10.37 9.49 -21.75
CA ARG A 172 -11.18 8.87 -20.70
C ARG A 172 -10.52 7.59 -20.22
N ASP A 173 -10.75 7.25 -18.99
CA ASP A 173 -10.29 6.00 -18.40
C ASP A 173 -10.94 4.79 -19.09
N ILE A 174 -10.22 3.69 -19.16
CA ILE A 174 -10.67 2.43 -19.73
C ILE A 174 -10.47 1.33 -18.69
N TYR A 175 -11.52 0.54 -18.47
CA TYR A 175 -11.51 -0.57 -17.53
C TYR A 175 -11.83 -1.85 -18.27
N ARG A 176 -10.88 -2.78 -18.31
CA ARG A 176 -11.07 -4.08 -18.96
C ARG A 176 -10.54 -5.23 -18.11
N ALA A 177 -11.25 -6.33 -18.17
CA ALA A 177 -10.84 -7.58 -17.55
C ALA A 177 -10.44 -8.59 -18.62
N PHE A 178 -9.36 -9.33 -18.36
CA PHE A 178 -8.83 -10.34 -19.26
C PHE A 178 -8.72 -11.67 -18.54
N VAL A 179 -9.20 -12.73 -19.16
CA VAL A 179 -9.00 -14.09 -18.66
C VAL A 179 -7.62 -14.54 -19.11
N LEU A 180 -6.74 -14.85 -18.16
CA LEU A 180 -5.40 -15.32 -18.47
C LEU A 180 -5.40 -16.84 -18.66
N PRO A 181 -4.68 -17.36 -19.66
CA PRO A 181 -4.60 -18.79 -19.92
C PRO A 181 -3.87 -19.48 -18.74
N PHE A 182 -4.58 -20.34 -18.03
CA PHE A 182 -4.06 -21.09 -16.89
C PHE A 182 -4.30 -22.59 -17.06
N ASP A 183 -3.22 -23.36 -16.91
CA ASP A 183 -3.22 -24.81 -17.01
C ASP A 183 -2.56 -25.41 -15.75
N ALA A 184 -3.40 -25.80 -14.81
CA ALA A 184 -2.96 -26.37 -13.55
C ALA A 184 -2.23 -27.73 -13.69
N GLU A 185 -2.43 -28.46 -14.81
CA GLU A 185 -1.78 -29.77 -15.04
C GLU A 185 -0.27 -29.61 -15.28
N LYS A 186 0.17 -28.43 -15.70
CA LYS A 186 1.60 -28.10 -15.90
C LYS A 186 2.36 -27.83 -14.61
N LEU A 187 1.66 -27.69 -13.48
CA LEU A 187 2.31 -27.40 -12.21
C LEU A 187 3.05 -28.62 -11.65
N PRO A 188 4.21 -28.42 -11.00
CA PRO A 188 4.92 -29.49 -10.31
C PRO A 188 4.07 -30.10 -9.20
N ARG A 189 3.77 -31.41 -9.30
CA ARG A 189 2.88 -32.11 -8.36
C ARG A 189 3.30 -32.02 -6.90
N ASN A 190 4.62 -32.08 -6.63
CA ASN A 190 5.17 -31.95 -5.29
C ASN A 190 4.92 -30.54 -4.72
N LEU A 191 5.03 -29.50 -5.52
CA LEU A 191 4.75 -28.13 -5.11
C LEU A 191 3.26 -27.94 -4.83
N VAL A 192 2.39 -28.39 -5.71
CA VAL A 192 0.93 -28.38 -5.50
C VAL A 192 0.55 -29.12 -4.22
N ALA A 193 1.16 -30.30 -3.96
CA ALA A 193 0.91 -31.04 -2.73
C ALA A 193 1.35 -30.27 -1.46
N THR A 194 2.49 -29.57 -1.52
CA THR A 194 2.97 -28.73 -0.41
C THR A 194 2.09 -27.52 -0.18
N ALA A 195 1.68 -26.84 -1.26
CA ALA A 195 0.86 -25.63 -1.20
C ALA A 195 -0.64 -25.90 -0.94
N ARG A 196 -1.09 -27.17 -0.93
CA ARG A 196 -2.51 -27.52 -0.73
C ARG A 196 -3.02 -27.01 0.62
N ILE A 197 -4.15 -26.34 0.58
CA ILE A 197 -4.84 -25.87 1.79
C ILE A 197 -5.58 -27.09 2.41
N PRO A 198 -5.34 -27.40 3.70
CA PRO A 198 -5.96 -28.55 4.36
C PRO A 198 -7.49 -28.52 4.27
N GLY A 199 -8.08 -29.66 3.87
CA GLY A 199 -9.53 -29.80 3.79
C GLY A 199 -10.20 -29.12 2.60
N SER A 200 -9.44 -28.65 1.60
CA SER A 200 -9.98 -27.96 0.42
C SER A 200 -9.31 -28.44 -0.89
N ASP A 201 -9.90 -28.05 -2.03
CA ASP A 201 -9.32 -28.21 -3.36
C ASP A 201 -8.43 -27.04 -3.78
N PHE A 202 -8.26 -26.05 -2.92
CA PHE A 202 -7.45 -24.86 -3.18
C PHE A 202 -5.97 -25.10 -2.84
N VAL A 203 -5.13 -24.29 -3.48
CA VAL A 203 -3.71 -24.17 -3.11
C VAL A 203 -3.40 -22.76 -2.63
N GLY A 204 -2.38 -22.64 -1.80
CA GLY A 204 -1.93 -21.38 -1.26
C GLY A 204 -0.97 -20.65 -2.19
N VAL A 205 -1.26 -19.38 -2.43
CA VAL A 205 -0.40 -18.42 -3.12
C VAL A 205 0.33 -17.57 -2.08
N ALA A 206 1.64 -17.66 -2.06
CA ALA A 206 2.48 -16.89 -1.15
C ALA A 206 2.71 -15.45 -1.65
N ALA A 207 2.63 -15.21 -2.95
CA ALA A 207 2.71 -13.89 -3.56
C ALA A 207 2.22 -13.93 -5.01
N ALA A 208 1.76 -12.78 -5.50
CA ALA A 208 1.60 -12.52 -6.92
C ALA A 208 2.28 -11.19 -7.28
N GLU A 209 2.87 -11.14 -8.47
CA GLU A 209 3.51 -9.97 -9.02
C GLU A 209 2.93 -9.66 -10.39
N VAL A 210 2.42 -8.46 -10.59
CA VAL A 210 1.92 -7.98 -11.88
C VAL A 210 3.02 -7.18 -12.56
N ARG A 211 3.26 -7.47 -13.84
CA ARG A 211 4.20 -6.75 -14.71
C ARG A 211 3.43 -6.14 -15.88
N PRO A 212 3.09 -4.84 -15.82
CA PRO A 212 2.49 -4.15 -16.93
C PRO A 212 3.37 -4.22 -18.18
N GLY A 213 2.76 -4.50 -19.32
CA GLY A 213 3.42 -4.37 -20.63
C GLY A 213 3.64 -2.91 -20.98
N ASN A 214 2.73 -2.04 -20.57
CA ASN A 214 2.82 -0.59 -20.75
C ASN A 214 2.62 0.14 -19.42
N ARG A 215 3.72 0.56 -18.79
CA ARG A 215 3.71 1.25 -17.48
C ARG A 215 3.24 2.71 -17.56
N GLU A 216 3.16 3.30 -18.74
CA GLU A 216 2.67 4.67 -18.92
C GLU A 216 1.14 4.73 -18.89
N THR A 217 0.47 3.68 -19.36
CA THR A 217 -0.99 3.63 -19.47
C THR A 217 -1.68 2.77 -18.42
N VAL A 218 -1.02 1.74 -17.88
CA VAL A 218 -1.57 0.89 -16.82
C VAL A 218 -1.53 1.65 -15.49
N HIS A 219 -2.69 2.21 -15.07
CA HIS A 219 -2.82 2.93 -13.83
C HIS A 219 -2.89 1.98 -12.62
N HIS A 220 -3.70 0.92 -12.69
CA HIS A 220 -3.66 -0.19 -11.73
C HIS A 220 -4.18 -1.48 -12.35
N ALA A 221 -3.83 -2.60 -11.74
CA ALA A 221 -4.31 -3.92 -12.11
C ALA A 221 -4.61 -4.75 -10.87
N LEU A 222 -5.67 -5.54 -10.92
CA LEU A 222 -6.15 -6.42 -9.85
C LEU A 222 -6.24 -7.86 -10.39
N VAL A 223 -5.79 -8.83 -9.60
CA VAL A 223 -5.77 -10.26 -10.01
C VAL A 223 -6.75 -11.06 -9.18
N PHE A 224 -7.75 -11.62 -9.84
CA PHE A 224 -8.84 -12.39 -9.24
C PHE A 224 -8.85 -13.84 -9.70
N VAL A 225 -9.55 -14.70 -8.94
CA VAL A 225 -9.86 -16.08 -9.30
C VAL A 225 -11.35 -16.23 -9.50
N ASP A 226 -11.76 -16.73 -10.67
CA ASP A 226 -13.17 -17.04 -11.02
C ASP A 226 -13.42 -18.54 -11.07
N SER A 227 -13.98 -19.11 -9.99
CA SER A 227 -14.40 -20.53 -9.95
C SER A 227 -15.75 -20.77 -10.65
N THR A 228 -16.43 -19.70 -11.14
CA THR A 228 -17.77 -19.80 -11.76
C THR A 228 -17.75 -19.90 -13.28
N GLY A 229 -16.61 -19.55 -13.90
CA GLY A 229 -16.45 -19.41 -15.35
C GLY A 229 -17.25 -18.24 -15.93
N LYS A 230 -17.69 -17.28 -15.10
CA LYS A 230 -18.47 -16.12 -15.55
C LYS A 230 -17.60 -15.17 -16.37
N ALA A 231 -16.33 -14.99 -15.99
CA ALA A 231 -15.39 -14.17 -16.74
C ALA A 231 -15.25 -14.61 -18.20
N ARG A 232 -15.12 -15.92 -18.46
CA ARG A 232 -15.10 -16.46 -19.83
C ARG A 232 -16.38 -16.20 -20.61
N ARG A 233 -17.53 -16.22 -19.95
CA ARG A 233 -18.81 -15.90 -20.61
C ARG A 233 -18.90 -14.42 -20.98
N LEU A 234 -18.45 -13.53 -20.08
CA LEU A 234 -18.38 -12.09 -20.32
C LEU A 234 -17.41 -11.77 -21.49
N ALA A 235 -16.21 -12.36 -21.46
CA ALA A 235 -15.22 -12.16 -22.53
C ALA A 235 -15.69 -12.65 -23.90
N ARG A 236 -16.49 -13.74 -23.96
CA ARG A 236 -17.07 -14.21 -25.25
C ARG A 236 -18.22 -13.34 -25.74
N ALA A 237 -18.87 -12.58 -24.88
CA ALA A 237 -19.97 -11.69 -25.22
C ALA A 237 -19.52 -10.29 -25.64
N ASP A 238 -18.29 -9.89 -25.25
CA ASP A 238 -17.70 -8.61 -25.64
C ASP A 238 -17.09 -8.72 -27.05
N PRO A 239 -17.26 -7.74 -27.93
CA PRO A 239 -16.71 -7.78 -29.29
C PRO A 239 -15.18 -7.62 -29.34
N ASP A 240 -14.59 -7.01 -28.31
CA ASP A 240 -13.16 -6.74 -28.21
C ASP A 240 -12.46 -7.74 -27.31
N TYR A 241 -11.13 -7.81 -27.37
CA TYR A 241 -10.32 -8.66 -26.50
C TYR A 241 -10.53 -8.33 -25.02
N GLY A 242 -10.85 -9.34 -24.21
CA GLY A 242 -11.30 -9.20 -22.81
C GLY A 242 -12.76 -8.74 -22.73
N TYR A 243 -13.16 -8.05 -21.67
CA TYR A 243 -14.49 -7.46 -21.54
C TYR A 243 -14.42 -6.15 -20.75
N GLU A 244 -15.23 -5.18 -21.16
CA GLU A 244 -15.35 -3.91 -20.46
C GLU A 244 -16.11 -4.13 -19.15
N ARG A 245 -15.47 -3.76 -18.07
CA ARG A 245 -16.09 -3.84 -16.75
C ARG A 245 -15.45 -2.85 -15.82
N PHE A 246 -16.28 -2.13 -15.11
CA PHE A 246 -15.85 -1.11 -14.20
C PHE A 246 -16.10 -1.54 -12.73
N GLY A 247 -15.15 -1.21 -11.83
CA GLY A 247 -15.24 -1.31 -10.37
C GLY A 247 -15.09 -2.74 -9.81
N ASP A 248 -15.76 -3.72 -10.40
CA ASP A 248 -15.67 -5.14 -10.01
C ASP A 248 -15.36 -6.03 -11.23
N PRO A 249 -14.86 -7.24 -11.03
CA PRO A 249 -14.53 -8.13 -12.16
C PRO A 249 -15.76 -8.74 -12.86
N GLY A 250 -16.99 -8.39 -12.48
CA GLY A 250 -18.24 -8.90 -13.04
C GLY A 250 -18.69 -10.24 -12.47
N PHE A 251 -18.00 -10.78 -11.49
CA PHE A 251 -18.33 -12.04 -10.79
C PHE A 251 -17.91 -11.94 -9.33
N GLU A 252 -18.42 -12.83 -8.48
CA GLU A 252 -17.92 -12.98 -7.10
C GLU A 252 -16.61 -13.76 -7.11
N PRO A 253 -15.48 -13.15 -6.77
CA PRO A 253 -14.17 -13.83 -6.80
C PRO A 253 -14.06 -14.90 -5.72
N SER A 254 -13.55 -16.08 -6.08
CA SER A 254 -13.16 -17.11 -5.12
C SER A 254 -11.77 -16.89 -4.51
N GLY A 255 -11.01 -15.92 -5.02
CA GLY A 255 -9.72 -15.49 -4.52
C GLY A 255 -9.29 -14.15 -5.09
N PHE A 256 -8.48 -13.42 -4.31
CA PHE A 256 -7.77 -12.20 -4.72
C PHE A 256 -6.28 -12.44 -4.52
N LEU A 257 -5.51 -12.43 -5.59
CA LEU A 257 -4.09 -12.82 -5.56
C LEU A 257 -3.13 -11.64 -5.41
N GLY A 258 -3.58 -10.45 -5.77
CA GLY A 258 -2.74 -9.26 -5.67
C GLY A 258 -3.17 -8.12 -6.58
N ALA A 259 -2.44 -7.01 -6.44
CA ALA A 259 -2.67 -5.78 -7.18
C ALA A 259 -1.34 -5.17 -7.64
N TYR A 260 -1.41 -4.33 -8.66
CA TYR A 260 -0.36 -3.43 -9.09
C TYR A 260 -0.89 -2.00 -9.09
N THR A 261 -0.08 -1.09 -8.58
CA THR A 261 -0.19 0.36 -8.79
C THR A 261 1.21 0.91 -9.10
N PRO A 262 1.36 2.04 -9.82
CA PRO A 262 2.68 2.61 -10.06
C PRO A 262 3.45 2.83 -8.78
N GLY A 263 4.68 2.30 -8.71
CA GLY A 263 5.53 2.40 -7.54
C GLY A 263 5.24 1.39 -6.41
N SER A 264 4.20 0.56 -6.52
CA SER A 264 3.99 -0.54 -5.57
C SER A 264 5.11 -1.58 -5.67
N THR A 265 5.45 -2.19 -4.54
CA THR A 265 6.44 -3.28 -4.49
C THR A 265 5.73 -4.56 -4.08
N PRO A 266 5.76 -5.62 -4.91
CA PRO A 266 5.16 -6.89 -4.56
C PRO A 266 5.83 -7.46 -3.31
N LYS A 267 5.04 -8.13 -2.45
CA LYS A 267 5.53 -8.72 -1.20
C LYS A 267 5.01 -10.15 -1.07
N ARG A 268 5.81 -10.98 -0.39
CA ARG A 268 5.39 -12.32 0.01
C ARG A 268 4.66 -12.27 1.34
N TRP A 269 3.64 -13.11 1.47
CA TRP A 269 3.06 -13.40 2.77
C TRP A 269 4.09 -14.07 3.70
N PRO A 270 3.92 -13.93 5.01
CA PRO A 270 4.73 -14.68 5.98
C PRO A 270 4.64 -16.19 5.77
N PRO A 271 5.65 -16.98 6.17
CA PRO A 271 5.63 -18.42 6.07
C PRO A 271 4.36 -19.05 6.67
N GLY A 272 3.74 -19.94 5.90
CA GLY A 272 2.48 -20.61 6.29
C GLY A 272 1.21 -19.79 6.13
N VAL A 273 1.31 -18.56 5.63
CA VAL A 273 0.16 -17.71 5.23
C VAL A 273 0.06 -17.69 3.71
N ALA A 274 -1.15 -17.71 3.16
CA ALA A 274 -1.36 -17.69 1.72
C ALA A 274 -2.73 -17.10 1.34
N ASP A 275 -2.80 -16.55 0.12
CA ASP A 275 -4.06 -16.33 -0.57
C ASP A 275 -4.56 -17.66 -1.18
N THR A 276 -5.83 -17.73 -1.56
CA THR A 276 -6.44 -18.95 -2.11
C THR A 276 -6.44 -18.94 -3.64
N LEU A 277 -6.02 -20.05 -4.26
CA LEU A 277 -6.13 -20.29 -5.70
C LEU A 277 -6.88 -21.60 -5.95
N ASP A 278 -8.03 -21.50 -6.61
CA ASP A 278 -8.74 -22.65 -7.17
C ASP A 278 -8.04 -23.09 -8.46
N LEU A 279 -7.48 -24.31 -8.46
CA LEU A 279 -6.80 -24.85 -9.65
C LEU A 279 -7.73 -25.15 -10.82
N LYS A 280 -9.05 -25.15 -10.61
CA LYS A 280 -10.09 -25.30 -11.65
C LYS A 280 -10.66 -23.97 -12.09
N GLY A 281 -10.35 -22.88 -11.37
CA GLY A 281 -10.82 -21.54 -11.65
C GLY A 281 -10.05 -20.87 -12.77
N ASP A 282 -10.61 -19.80 -13.30
CA ASP A 282 -9.94 -18.88 -14.23
C ASP A 282 -9.19 -17.81 -13.44
N ILE A 283 -8.00 -17.45 -13.90
CA ILE A 283 -7.30 -16.28 -13.39
C ILE A 283 -7.67 -15.10 -14.27
N VAL A 284 -8.13 -14.03 -13.64
CA VAL A 284 -8.63 -12.84 -14.32
C VAL A 284 -7.84 -11.64 -13.85
N ILE A 285 -7.25 -10.91 -14.80
CA ILE A 285 -6.65 -9.60 -14.51
C ILE A 285 -7.61 -8.50 -14.93
N HIS A 286 -7.92 -7.61 -14.01
CA HIS A 286 -8.75 -6.43 -14.26
C HIS A 286 -7.85 -5.20 -14.26
N ILE A 287 -7.78 -4.48 -15.38
CA ILE A 287 -6.84 -3.39 -15.59
C ILE A 287 -7.61 -2.08 -15.79
N HIS A 288 -7.18 -1.06 -15.07
CA HIS A 288 -7.50 0.33 -15.32
C HIS A 288 -6.40 0.96 -16.17
N TYR A 289 -6.76 1.38 -17.36
CA TYR A 289 -5.88 2.14 -18.24
C TYR A 289 -6.21 3.64 -18.17
N SER A 290 -5.17 4.47 -18.08
CA SER A 290 -5.23 5.91 -18.23
C SER A 290 -4.55 6.29 -19.55
N PRO A 291 -5.29 6.42 -20.68
CA PRO A 291 -4.72 6.67 -22.00
C PRO A 291 -3.98 7.99 -22.07
N THR A 292 -2.84 8.01 -22.79
CA THR A 292 -1.99 9.20 -22.93
C THR A 292 -2.40 10.12 -24.08
N GLY A 293 -3.50 9.80 -24.79
CA GLY A 293 -3.98 10.57 -25.96
C GLY A 293 -3.38 10.14 -27.29
N LYS A 294 -2.53 9.10 -27.30
CA LYS A 294 -2.02 8.43 -28.52
C LYS A 294 -2.40 6.95 -28.51
N PRO A 295 -2.48 6.27 -29.68
CA PRO A 295 -2.68 4.84 -29.72
C PRO A 295 -1.49 4.13 -29.07
N GLU A 296 -1.75 3.19 -28.18
CA GLU A 296 -0.73 2.39 -27.49
C GLU A 296 -1.20 0.94 -27.35
N THR A 297 -0.33 0.08 -26.89
CA THR A 297 -0.66 -1.32 -26.64
C THR A 297 -0.19 -1.73 -25.28
N ASP A 298 -0.89 -2.69 -24.66
CA ASP A 298 -0.47 -3.34 -23.43
C ASP A 298 -0.56 -4.86 -23.56
N ARG A 299 0.43 -5.55 -23.01
CA ARG A 299 0.43 -7.00 -22.83
C ARG A 299 0.98 -7.33 -21.44
N THR A 300 0.13 -7.19 -20.47
CA THR A 300 0.46 -7.40 -19.05
C THR A 300 0.63 -8.88 -18.71
N SER A 301 1.57 -9.18 -17.83
CA SER A 301 1.81 -10.52 -17.28
C SER A 301 1.68 -10.56 -15.76
N VAL A 302 1.41 -11.76 -15.23
CA VAL A 302 1.27 -12.05 -13.79
C VAL A 302 2.17 -13.21 -13.43
N GLY A 303 3.07 -13.01 -12.47
CA GLY A 303 3.86 -14.06 -11.85
C GLY A 303 3.23 -14.51 -10.53
N ILE A 304 3.00 -15.80 -10.35
CA ILE A 304 2.41 -16.38 -9.14
C ILE A 304 3.43 -17.26 -8.46
N HIS A 305 3.62 -17.06 -7.16
CA HIS A 305 4.47 -17.86 -6.31
C HIS A 305 3.61 -18.70 -5.36
N LEU A 306 3.64 -20.02 -5.51
CA LEU A 306 2.95 -20.92 -4.61
C LEU A 306 3.66 -21.03 -3.26
N SER A 307 2.92 -21.39 -2.23
CA SER A 307 3.51 -21.60 -0.90
C SER A 307 4.54 -22.74 -0.94
N ARG A 308 5.74 -22.47 -0.42
CA ARG A 308 6.83 -23.46 -0.27
C ARG A 308 6.74 -24.23 1.04
N GLU A 309 5.85 -23.82 1.93
CA GLU A 309 5.59 -24.44 3.22
C GLU A 309 4.12 -24.82 3.33
N PRO A 310 3.78 -25.78 4.21
CA PRO A 310 2.40 -26.14 4.46
C PRO A 310 1.58 -24.92 4.88
N VAL A 311 0.48 -24.66 4.18
CA VAL A 311 -0.44 -23.56 4.48
C VAL A 311 -1.14 -23.82 5.80
N ARG A 312 -0.99 -22.88 6.72
CA ARG A 312 -1.57 -22.93 8.07
C ARG A 312 -2.69 -21.92 8.26
N ARG A 313 -2.64 -20.82 7.49
CA ARG A 313 -3.62 -19.73 7.50
C ARG A 313 -3.84 -19.20 6.10
N VAL A 314 -5.06 -18.82 5.83
CA VAL A 314 -5.44 -18.16 4.57
C VAL A 314 -5.96 -16.76 4.86
N THR A 315 -5.75 -15.85 3.92
CA THR A 315 -6.23 -14.49 4.03
C THR A 315 -7.75 -14.45 3.87
N ALA A 316 -8.41 -13.66 4.69
CA ALA A 316 -9.83 -13.34 4.59
C ALA A 316 -9.97 -11.82 4.63
N PRO A 317 -10.30 -11.15 3.50
CA PRO A 317 -10.40 -9.70 3.47
C PRO A 317 -11.57 -9.19 4.29
N VAL A 318 -11.32 -8.19 5.13
CA VAL A 318 -12.37 -7.39 5.78
C VAL A 318 -12.46 -6.07 5.03
N ARG A 319 -13.65 -5.79 4.49
CA ARG A 319 -13.90 -4.58 3.70
C ARG A 319 -14.80 -3.63 4.47
N LEU A 320 -14.42 -2.36 4.48
CA LEU A 320 -15.27 -1.24 4.90
C LEU A 320 -15.49 -0.35 3.71
N GLY A 321 -16.71 0.15 3.56
CA GLY A 321 -17.05 1.05 2.48
C GLY A 321 -18.55 1.29 2.41
N THR A 322 -18.94 2.33 1.68
CA THR A 322 -20.35 2.69 1.54
C THR A 322 -20.66 3.18 0.15
N PHE A 323 -21.86 2.82 -0.31
CA PHE A 323 -22.46 3.37 -1.53
C PHE A 323 -23.23 4.69 -1.27
N ASP A 324 -23.37 5.08 0.01
CA ASP A 324 -24.09 6.30 0.42
C ASP A 324 -23.11 7.47 0.47
N ILE A 325 -22.70 7.94 -0.71
CA ILE A 325 -21.81 9.08 -0.91
C ILE A 325 -22.56 10.16 -1.65
N GLU A 326 -22.78 11.30 -0.99
CA GLU A 326 -23.51 12.46 -1.50
C GLU A 326 -22.74 13.73 -1.14
N ILE A 327 -21.76 14.12 -1.97
CA ILE A 327 -20.86 15.24 -1.68
C ILE A 327 -21.36 16.50 -2.39
N PRO A 328 -21.90 17.48 -1.65
CA PRO A 328 -22.41 18.72 -2.28
C PRO A 328 -21.27 19.58 -2.83
N PRO A 329 -21.55 20.40 -3.86
CA PRO A 329 -20.56 21.36 -4.38
C PRO A 329 -20.15 22.35 -3.29
N GLY A 330 -18.87 22.71 -3.23
CA GLY A 330 -18.31 23.65 -2.26
C GLY A 330 -18.02 23.04 -0.88
N ALA A 331 -18.30 21.77 -0.66
CA ALA A 331 -18.02 21.09 0.62
C ALA A 331 -16.53 20.80 0.78
N ALA A 332 -15.79 21.62 1.50
CA ALA A 332 -14.36 21.45 1.74
C ALA A 332 -14.00 20.32 2.72
N ARG A 333 -14.97 19.78 3.49
CA ARG A 333 -14.78 18.72 4.49
C ARG A 333 -16.02 17.85 4.63
N HIS A 334 -16.39 17.18 3.56
CA HIS A 334 -17.49 16.20 3.62
C HIS A 334 -17.01 14.90 4.29
N ARG A 335 -17.71 14.44 5.32
CA ARG A 335 -17.34 13.28 6.12
C ARG A 335 -18.21 12.09 5.78
N VAL A 336 -17.57 10.96 5.50
CA VAL A 336 -18.21 9.65 5.31
C VAL A 336 -17.62 8.67 6.31
N THR A 337 -18.42 7.72 6.83
CA THR A 337 -17.95 6.71 7.80
C THR A 337 -18.61 5.37 7.56
N ASP A 338 -17.87 4.31 7.85
CA ASP A 338 -18.42 2.95 7.92
C ASP A 338 -17.82 2.19 9.10
N ARG A 339 -18.51 1.14 9.54
CA ARG A 339 -18.12 0.31 10.69
C ARG A 339 -18.42 -1.16 10.44
N TYR A 340 -17.47 -1.99 10.82
CA TYR A 340 -17.60 -3.44 10.78
C TYR A 340 -17.19 -4.06 12.12
N ARG A 341 -17.99 -5.00 12.63
CA ARG A 341 -17.68 -5.74 13.84
C ARG A 341 -17.09 -7.09 13.49
N LEU A 342 -15.88 -7.37 13.95
CA LEU A 342 -15.21 -8.64 13.75
C LEU A 342 -15.98 -9.79 14.41
N PRO A 343 -16.33 -10.84 13.68
CA PRO A 343 -17.01 -12.02 14.23
C PRO A 343 -16.06 -13.00 14.93
N ALA A 344 -14.75 -12.94 14.64
CA ALA A 344 -13.72 -13.83 15.14
C ALA A 344 -12.42 -13.07 15.46
N ASP A 345 -11.51 -13.72 16.18
CA ASP A 345 -10.16 -13.21 16.43
C ASP A 345 -9.33 -13.23 15.14
N VAL A 346 -8.66 -12.12 14.82
CA VAL A 346 -7.86 -11.99 13.60
C VAL A 346 -6.51 -11.33 13.85
N PHE A 347 -5.55 -11.62 12.96
CA PHE A 347 -4.41 -10.75 12.72
C PHE A 347 -4.62 -9.96 11.42
N VAL A 348 -4.44 -8.65 11.47
CA VAL A 348 -4.42 -7.79 10.29
C VAL A 348 -2.99 -7.71 9.76
N LEU A 349 -2.80 -8.03 8.49
CA LEU A 349 -1.49 -8.09 7.82
C LEU A 349 -1.20 -6.85 6.99
N ALA A 350 -2.25 -6.28 6.37
CA ALA A 350 -2.12 -5.11 5.52
C ALA A 350 -3.43 -4.31 5.47
N ALA A 351 -3.32 -3.05 5.06
CA ALA A 351 -4.44 -2.15 4.81
C ALA A 351 -4.32 -1.51 3.42
N THR A 352 -5.42 -1.51 2.65
CA THR A 352 -5.51 -0.92 1.32
C THR A 352 -6.68 0.07 1.30
N PRO A 353 -6.45 1.37 1.50
CA PRO A 353 -7.48 2.40 1.34
C PRO A 353 -7.70 2.76 -0.12
N HIS A 354 -8.92 3.20 -0.45
CA HIS A 354 -9.28 3.68 -1.77
C HIS A 354 -10.25 4.86 -1.70
N MET A 355 -9.93 5.92 -2.42
CA MET A 355 -10.74 7.10 -2.73
C MET A 355 -10.35 7.61 -4.12
N HIS A 356 -11.15 8.52 -4.69
CA HIS A 356 -10.79 9.21 -5.93
C HIS A 356 -10.20 10.61 -5.70
N TYR A 357 -10.41 11.53 -6.64
CA TYR A 357 -9.76 12.86 -6.64
C TYR A 357 -10.22 13.82 -5.54
N LEU A 358 -11.47 13.69 -5.05
CA LEU A 358 -11.94 14.54 -3.95
C LEU A 358 -11.46 14.04 -2.59
N GLY A 359 -10.86 12.87 -2.52
CA GLY A 359 -10.29 12.33 -1.30
C GLY A 359 -9.27 13.29 -0.67
N ARG A 360 -9.42 13.56 0.64
CA ARG A 360 -8.51 14.40 1.43
C ARG A 360 -7.76 13.62 2.50
N SER A 361 -8.48 12.79 3.24
CA SER A 361 -7.91 11.97 4.29
C SER A 361 -8.74 10.72 4.56
N VAL A 362 -8.08 9.67 5.05
CA VAL A 362 -8.72 8.48 5.58
C VAL A 362 -8.10 8.09 6.92
N ARG A 363 -8.93 7.64 7.84
CA ARG A 363 -8.52 7.11 9.15
C ARG A 363 -9.25 5.80 9.42
N VAL A 364 -8.50 4.78 9.84
CA VAL A 364 -9.04 3.48 10.24
C VAL A 364 -8.64 3.21 11.68
N ARG A 365 -9.62 2.87 12.51
CA ARG A 365 -9.41 2.56 13.93
C ARG A 365 -10.03 1.22 14.31
N ALA A 366 -9.39 0.53 15.23
CA ALA A 366 -9.94 -0.64 15.93
C ALA A 366 -10.42 -0.21 17.31
N ILE A 367 -11.70 -0.32 17.57
CA ILE A 367 -12.36 0.06 18.82
C ILE A 367 -12.64 -1.24 19.59
N PRO A 368 -12.02 -1.45 20.76
CA PRO A 368 -12.25 -2.64 21.57
C PRO A 368 -13.72 -2.80 21.99
N ARG A 369 -14.15 -4.06 22.15
CA ARG A 369 -15.54 -4.40 22.52
C ARG A 369 -15.99 -3.77 23.84
N ASP A 370 -15.08 -3.61 24.79
CA ASP A 370 -15.32 -3.03 26.12
C ASP A 370 -15.31 -1.49 26.14
N GLY A 371 -15.11 -0.84 24.98
CA GLY A 371 -15.04 0.61 24.85
C GLY A 371 -13.71 1.21 25.31
N GLY A 372 -12.67 0.40 25.41
CA GLY A 372 -11.31 0.85 25.69
C GLY A 372 -10.75 1.81 24.66
N GLU A 373 -9.49 2.22 24.81
CA GLU A 373 -8.81 3.12 23.88
C GLU A 373 -8.73 2.50 22.48
N ALA A 374 -9.13 3.27 21.47
CA ALA A 374 -9.11 2.82 20.09
C ALA A 374 -7.69 2.85 19.52
N THR A 375 -7.26 1.74 18.94
CA THR A 375 -5.98 1.64 18.22
C THR A 375 -6.13 2.16 16.79
N ARG A 376 -5.19 2.95 16.31
CA ARG A 376 -5.15 3.48 14.96
C ARG A 376 -4.46 2.49 14.04
N LEU A 377 -5.23 1.88 13.13
CA LEU A 377 -4.72 0.94 12.15
C LEU A 377 -4.07 1.67 10.96
N LEU A 378 -4.71 2.73 10.48
CA LEU A 378 -4.20 3.53 9.36
C LEU A 378 -4.63 4.98 9.53
N GLU A 379 -3.76 5.91 9.21
CA GLU A 379 -4.10 7.31 9.03
C GLU A 379 -3.34 7.88 7.83
N ILE A 380 -4.08 8.50 6.91
CA ILE A 380 -3.55 9.26 5.78
C ILE A 380 -4.22 10.63 5.83
N ARG A 381 -3.48 11.67 6.18
CA ARG A 381 -4.00 13.05 6.29
C ARG A 381 -3.93 13.84 5.00
N ARG A 382 -3.11 13.38 4.05
CA ARG A 382 -2.93 13.96 2.72
C ARG A 382 -3.07 12.87 1.68
N TRP A 383 -4.32 12.60 1.27
CA TRP A 383 -4.59 11.64 0.22
C TRP A 383 -4.03 12.10 -1.12
N ASN A 384 -3.54 11.15 -1.90
CA ASN A 384 -3.16 11.37 -3.29
C ASN A 384 -3.63 10.16 -4.11
N PHE A 385 -4.56 10.40 -5.02
CA PHE A 385 -5.16 9.36 -5.87
C PHE A 385 -4.12 8.56 -6.67
N ASN A 386 -2.98 9.19 -7.02
CA ASN A 386 -1.93 8.54 -7.80
C ASN A 386 -1.05 7.58 -6.99
N TRP A 387 -1.13 7.59 -5.67
CA TRP A 387 -0.26 6.81 -4.78
C TRP A 387 -1.07 5.85 -3.91
N GLN A 388 -1.85 4.96 -4.55
CA GLN A 388 -2.59 3.93 -3.85
C GLN A 388 -1.73 2.68 -3.73
N ASP A 389 -1.62 2.12 -2.52
CA ASP A 389 -0.80 0.92 -2.28
C ASP A 389 -1.43 0.05 -1.20
N ARG A 390 -0.95 -1.18 -1.10
CA ARG A 390 -1.25 -2.15 -0.05
C ARG A 390 -0.19 -2.02 1.04
N TRP A 391 -0.52 -1.35 2.14
CA TRP A 391 0.38 -1.06 3.23
C TRP A 391 0.47 -2.25 4.18
N HIS A 392 1.58 -3.03 4.10
CA HIS A 392 1.82 -4.17 4.98
C HIS A 392 2.37 -3.70 6.31
N TYR A 393 1.81 -4.20 7.43
CA TYR A 393 2.38 -3.97 8.75
C TYR A 393 3.72 -4.70 8.90
N GLU A 394 4.66 -4.14 9.65
CA GLU A 394 5.90 -4.83 10.02
C GLU A 394 5.61 -6.05 10.89
N GLU A 395 4.69 -5.88 11.85
CA GLU A 395 4.18 -6.94 12.71
C GLU A 395 2.66 -7.07 12.53
N PRO A 396 2.13 -8.29 12.40
CA PRO A 396 0.69 -8.49 12.31
C PRO A 396 -0.05 -7.92 13.52
N VAL A 397 -1.13 -7.18 13.29
CA VAL A 397 -1.91 -6.52 14.35
C VAL A 397 -3.02 -7.44 14.83
N PHE A 398 -2.95 -7.90 16.08
CA PHE A 398 -3.99 -8.75 16.68
C PHE A 398 -5.23 -7.94 17.07
N LEU A 399 -6.40 -8.39 16.62
CA LEU A 399 -7.71 -7.82 16.97
C LEU A 399 -8.64 -8.95 17.45
N PRO A 400 -9.16 -8.88 18.70
CA PRO A 400 -10.07 -9.88 19.23
C PRO A 400 -11.47 -9.77 18.61
N ALA A 401 -12.21 -10.87 18.63
CA ALA A 401 -13.61 -10.92 18.25
C ALA A 401 -14.45 -9.87 18.99
N GLY A 402 -15.37 -9.24 18.28
CA GLY A 402 -16.19 -8.15 18.80
C GLY A 402 -15.57 -6.76 18.72
N THR A 403 -14.28 -6.64 18.33
CA THR A 403 -13.67 -5.36 17.96
C THR A 403 -14.47 -4.72 16.83
N VAL A 404 -14.74 -3.41 16.94
CA VAL A 404 -15.36 -2.63 15.85
C VAL A 404 -14.26 -1.90 15.09
N ILE A 405 -14.12 -2.25 13.82
CA ILE A 405 -13.29 -1.46 12.90
C ILE A 405 -14.15 -0.31 12.40
N GLU A 406 -13.62 0.90 12.50
CA GLU A 406 -14.26 2.13 12.01
C GLU A 406 -13.33 2.78 10.99
N ALA A 407 -13.86 3.08 9.82
CA ALA A 407 -13.21 3.89 8.81
C ALA A 407 -13.92 5.24 8.66
N GLU A 408 -13.13 6.30 8.54
CA GLU A 408 -13.58 7.67 8.33
C GLU A 408 -12.84 8.24 7.12
N TRP A 409 -13.59 8.73 6.15
CA TRP A 409 -13.08 9.42 4.96
C TRP A 409 -13.52 10.88 4.98
N ILE A 410 -12.62 11.76 4.57
CA ILE A 410 -12.92 13.18 4.37
C ILE A 410 -12.68 13.50 2.89
N PHE A 411 -13.65 14.18 2.28
CA PHE A 411 -13.61 14.63 0.90
C PHE A 411 -13.62 16.17 0.83
N ASP A 412 -12.99 16.71 -0.21
CA ASP A 412 -12.93 18.14 -0.50
C ASP A 412 -13.45 18.42 -1.91
N ASN A 413 -14.72 18.85 -2.00
CA ASN A 413 -15.38 19.23 -3.25
C ASN A 413 -15.50 20.77 -3.37
N SER A 414 -14.48 21.47 -2.88
CA SER A 414 -14.41 22.94 -3.01
C SER A 414 -13.72 23.35 -4.31
N ALA A 415 -13.86 24.60 -4.69
CA ALA A 415 -13.16 25.19 -5.84
C ALA A 415 -11.65 25.36 -5.58
N GLU A 416 -11.25 25.38 -4.31
CA GLU A 416 -9.85 25.51 -3.87
C GLU A 416 -9.10 24.17 -3.94
N ASN A 417 -9.79 23.05 -4.11
CA ASN A 417 -9.14 21.74 -4.29
C ASN A 417 -8.58 21.63 -5.71
N PRO A 418 -7.24 21.66 -5.89
CA PRO A 418 -6.63 21.60 -7.22
C PRO A 418 -6.82 20.25 -7.92
N ALA A 419 -7.18 19.21 -7.17
CA ALA A 419 -7.47 17.88 -7.71
C ALA A 419 -8.96 17.69 -8.08
N ASN A 420 -9.82 18.68 -7.85
CA ASN A 420 -11.24 18.57 -8.19
C ASN A 420 -11.42 18.41 -9.71
N PRO A 421 -12.00 17.30 -10.19
CA PRO A 421 -12.18 17.08 -11.63
C PRO A 421 -13.29 17.96 -12.22
N HIS A 422 -13.97 18.76 -11.40
CA HIS A 422 -15.13 19.58 -11.80
C HIS A 422 -14.87 21.07 -11.52
N ASP A 423 -14.85 21.86 -12.57
CA ASP A 423 -14.80 23.34 -12.48
C ASP A 423 -15.97 23.94 -13.30
N PRO A 424 -16.95 24.58 -12.64
CA PRO A 424 -17.13 24.71 -11.19
C PRO A 424 -17.49 23.37 -10.49
N PRO A 425 -17.27 23.27 -9.17
CA PRO A 425 -17.64 22.10 -8.39
C PRO A 425 -19.12 21.73 -8.58
N ARG A 426 -19.43 20.45 -8.68
CA ARG A 426 -20.80 19.93 -8.81
C ARG A 426 -21.06 18.83 -7.79
N HIS A 427 -22.33 18.43 -7.64
CA HIS A 427 -22.69 17.33 -6.76
C HIS A 427 -22.04 16.01 -7.22
N VAL A 428 -21.34 15.33 -6.33
CA VAL A 428 -20.62 14.07 -6.59
C VAL A 428 -21.23 12.97 -5.73
N THR A 429 -21.52 11.83 -6.36
CA THR A 429 -22.09 10.65 -5.72
C THR A 429 -21.13 9.48 -5.79
N PHE A 430 -21.46 8.38 -5.11
CA PHE A 430 -20.79 7.11 -5.33
C PHE A 430 -20.79 6.75 -6.81
N GLY A 431 -19.68 6.29 -7.29
CA GLY A 431 -19.55 5.79 -8.65
C GLY A 431 -18.12 5.47 -9.00
N PRO A 432 -18.02 4.77 -10.04
CA PRO A 432 -16.80 4.11 -10.50
C PRO A 432 -15.84 5.03 -11.24
N ASP A 433 -16.32 6.04 -11.94
CA ASP A 433 -15.43 6.97 -12.65
C ASP A 433 -14.60 7.77 -11.64
N SER A 434 -13.35 8.04 -11.92
CA SER A 434 -12.49 8.86 -11.07
C SER A 434 -13.04 10.27 -10.82
N SER A 435 -14.01 10.71 -11.64
CA SER A 435 -14.79 11.95 -11.45
C SER A 435 -16.00 11.80 -10.50
N ASN A 436 -16.38 10.58 -10.12
CA ASN A 436 -17.26 10.26 -8.99
C ASN A 436 -16.39 10.04 -7.74
N GLU A 437 -16.95 9.44 -6.68
CA GLU A 437 -16.17 9.10 -5.49
C GLU A 437 -16.44 7.68 -4.97
N MET A 438 -15.40 7.12 -4.33
CA MET A 438 -15.47 5.89 -3.56
C MET A 438 -14.90 6.13 -2.17
N ALA A 439 -15.37 5.37 -1.20
CA ALA A 439 -14.90 5.37 0.18
C ALA A 439 -14.71 3.92 0.60
N GLU A 440 -13.51 3.38 0.45
CA GLU A 440 -13.22 1.98 0.73
C GLU A 440 -11.92 1.79 1.52
N VAL A 441 -11.88 0.75 2.34
CA VAL A 441 -10.68 0.22 2.97
C VAL A 441 -10.79 -1.30 2.99
N HIS A 442 -9.77 -1.96 2.49
CA HIS A 442 -9.62 -3.41 2.58
C HIS A 442 -8.53 -3.73 3.61
N LEU A 443 -8.83 -4.57 4.57
CA LEU A 443 -7.86 -5.12 5.51
C LEU A 443 -7.64 -6.59 5.19
N ASP A 444 -6.39 -6.96 4.92
CA ASP A 444 -6.02 -8.36 4.75
C ASP A 444 -5.86 -9.00 6.12
N CYS A 445 -6.83 -9.80 6.50
CA CYS A 445 -6.87 -10.48 7.78
C CYS A 445 -6.57 -11.97 7.64
N ILE A 446 -5.99 -12.57 8.67
CA ILE A 446 -5.94 -14.00 8.86
C ILE A 446 -6.64 -14.36 10.17
N PRO A 447 -7.51 -15.37 10.21
CA PRO A 447 -8.12 -15.80 11.46
C PRO A 447 -7.05 -16.40 12.40
N LEU A 448 -7.23 -16.21 13.70
CA LEU A 448 -6.38 -16.86 14.69
C LEU A 448 -6.53 -18.38 14.62
N ASP A 449 -7.76 -18.87 14.47
CA ASP A 449 -8.07 -20.27 14.18
C ASP A 449 -8.51 -20.42 12.72
N LEU A 450 -7.92 -21.36 11.99
CA LEU A 450 -8.30 -21.63 10.59
C LEU A 450 -9.78 -22.05 10.46
N GLY A 451 -10.38 -22.64 11.50
CA GLY A 451 -11.80 -22.96 11.56
C GLY A 451 -12.74 -21.74 11.45
N ASP A 452 -12.25 -20.56 11.81
CA ASP A 452 -13.00 -19.30 11.72
C ASP A 452 -12.97 -18.65 10.32
N TYR A 453 -12.26 -19.23 9.35
CA TYR A 453 -12.20 -18.68 7.99
C TYR A 453 -13.59 -18.54 7.37
N GLY A 454 -14.42 -19.60 7.45
CA GLY A 454 -15.80 -19.57 6.97
C GLY A 454 -16.64 -18.50 7.68
N THR A 455 -16.50 -18.38 9.01
CA THR A 455 -17.20 -17.37 9.80
C THR A 455 -16.87 -15.94 9.35
N LEU A 456 -15.60 -15.66 9.05
CA LEU A 456 -15.16 -14.34 8.57
C LEU A 456 -15.71 -14.03 7.18
N THR A 457 -15.57 -14.98 6.25
CA THR A 457 -15.97 -14.78 4.85
C THR A 457 -17.48 -14.67 4.71
N GLU A 458 -18.26 -15.56 5.35
CA GLU A 458 -19.74 -15.53 5.33
C GLU A 458 -20.29 -14.24 5.96
N ALA A 459 -19.70 -13.79 7.08
CA ALA A 459 -20.11 -12.54 7.72
C ALA A 459 -19.81 -11.32 6.83
N MET A 460 -18.69 -11.32 6.11
CA MET A 460 -18.34 -10.24 5.18
C MET A 460 -19.26 -10.22 3.96
N GLU A 461 -19.54 -11.38 3.37
CA GLU A 461 -20.53 -11.50 2.29
C GLU A 461 -21.92 -11.01 2.70
N GLU A 462 -22.36 -11.37 3.92
CA GLU A 462 -23.68 -10.90 4.40
C GLU A 462 -23.68 -9.39 4.63
N ALA A 463 -22.57 -8.81 5.15
CA ALA A 463 -22.45 -7.36 5.28
C ALA A 463 -22.53 -6.66 3.91
N MET A 464 -21.87 -7.20 2.88
CA MET A 464 -21.94 -6.68 1.51
C MET A 464 -23.35 -6.82 0.93
N ARG A 465 -23.97 -8.01 1.05
CA ARG A 465 -25.37 -8.20 0.63
C ARG A 465 -26.32 -7.24 1.33
N ALA A 466 -26.09 -6.97 2.62
CA ALA A 466 -26.88 -6.00 3.36
C ALA A 466 -26.71 -4.56 2.86
N ALA A 467 -25.49 -4.18 2.50
CA ALA A 467 -25.21 -2.87 1.89
C ALA A 467 -25.92 -2.72 0.53
N VAL A 468 -25.81 -3.72 -0.35
CA VAL A 468 -26.48 -3.73 -1.66
C VAL A 468 -28.01 -3.69 -1.53
N ARG A 469 -28.59 -4.40 -0.54
CA ARG A 469 -30.06 -4.35 -0.29
C ARG A 469 -30.57 -2.96 0.08
N ARG A 470 -29.74 -2.08 0.62
CA ARG A 470 -30.12 -0.69 0.95
C ARG A 470 -30.21 0.21 -0.28
N LEU A 471 -29.58 -0.18 -1.37
CA LEU A 471 -29.61 0.57 -2.62
C LEU A 471 -31.01 0.55 -3.26
N THR A 472 -31.40 1.66 -3.85
CA THR A 472 -32.58 1.74 -4.71
C THR A 472 -32.40 0.87 -5.97
N PRO A 473 -33.51 0.44 -6.64
CA PRO A 473 -33.37 -0.29 -7.91
C PRO A 473 -32.54 0.46 -8.96
N ALA A 474 -32.68 1.78 -9.04
CA ALA A 474 -31.90 2.60 -9.97
C ALA A 474 -30.40 2.60 -9.64
N GLN A 475 -30.04 2.68 -8.35
CA GLN A 475 -28.67 2.58 -7.90
C GLN A 475 -28.08 1.19 -8.16
N ARG A 476 -28.80 0.10 -7.83
CA ARG A 476 -28.35 -1.27 -8.14
C ARG A 476 -28.03 -1.43 -9.62
N LYS A 477 -28.96 -1.02 -10.49
CA LYS A 477 -28.75 -1.07 -11.94
C LYS A 477 -27.52 -0.24 -12.37
N ARG A 478 -27.40 1.00 -11.84
CA ARG A 478 -26.28 1.90 -12.14
C ARG A 478 -24.93 1.31 -11.71
N TYR A 479 -24.90 0.63 -10.55
CA TYR A 479 -23.68 0.07 -9.98
C TYR A 479 -23.42 -1.39 -10.38
N GLY A 480 -24.30 -1.96 -11.24
CA GLY A 480 -24.09 -3.30 -11.79
C GLY A 480 -24.43 -4.46 -10.83
N PHE A 481 -25.30 -4.23 -9.86
CA PHE A 481 -25.75 -5.24 -8.87
C PHE A 481 -27.09 -5.91 -9.23
N ASP A 482 -27.65 -5.67 -10.41
CA ASP A 482 -28.88 -6.34 -10.91
C ASP A 482 -28.57 -7.61 -11.70
#